data_1ce0e04dfcf94ce982d011a6f2f629a5
#
_entry.id   1ce0e04dfcf94ce982d011a6f2f629a5
#
_cell.length_a   1.000
_cell.length_b   1.000
_cell.length_c   1.000
_cell.angle_alpha   90.00
_cell.angle_beta   90.00
_cell.angle_gamma   90.00
#
_symmetry.space_group_name_H-M   'P 1'
#
loop_
_entity.id
_entity.type
_entity.pdbx_description
1 polymer ?
#
loop_
_entity_poly.entity_id
_entity_poly.type
_entity_poly.pdbx_seq_one_letter_code
_entity_poly.pdbx_strand_id
1 'polypeptide(L)'
;MPRKSAERTRRLILDAAYESFYQRGFARSSVDEIAAMAKVTKRTLYNHFDSKDGLLAAVLEAQRELSNSRIQKYQERYSGNAERFVSVLFEEFRKWSERPRWAGSGITRLALELADLPGHPARLIARRHKSEMQDWLAGMLQKAGTRRSATKARELQLLVEGAGVMMLISGDRSYADTAATLAKRLLSA
;
A
#
# COMPACT_ATOMS: atom_id res chain seq x y z
N MET A 1 -22.73 23.51 8.45
CA MET A 1 -21.55 23.42 9.34
C MET A 1 -21.37 22.06 10.05
N PRO A 2 -22.39 21.29 10.45
CA PRO A 2 -22.19 19.98 11.12
C PRO A 2 -21.44 18.93 10.26
N ARG A 3 -21.70 18.88 8.95
CA ARG A 3 -21.13 17.89 8.03
C ARG A 3 -19.60 18.02 7.90
N LYS A 4 -19.05 19.22 7.80
CA LYS A 4 -17.60 19.48 7.75
C LYS A 4 -16.87 19.06 9.04
N SER A 5 -17.52 19.19 10.18
CA SER A 5 -17.00 18.75 11.47
C SER A 5 -16.93 17.21 11.56
N ALA A 6 -17.97 16.51 11.10
CA ALA A 6 -18.03 15.05 11.08
C ALA A 6 -16.97 14.46 10.13
N GLU A 7 -16.79 15.01 8.94
CA GLU A 7 -15.75 14.60 7.98
C GLU A 7 -14.33 14.80 8.55
N ARG A 8 -14.09 15.93 9.23
CA ARG A 8 -12.83 16.19 9.92
C ARG A 8 -12.57 15.16 11.02
N THR A 9 -13.55 14.88 11.85
CA THR A 9 -13.45 13.88 12.92
C THR A 9 -13.18 12.50 12.34
N ARG A 10 -13.91 12.09 11.30
CA ARG A 10 -13.69 10.82 10.60
C ARG A 10 -12.25 10.69 10.08
N ARG A 11 -11.70 11.76 9.51
CA ARG A 11 -10.31 11.78 9.01
C ARG A 11 -9.30 11.63 10.15
N LEU A 12 -9.48 12.35 11.27
CA LEU A 12 -8.60 12.20 12.45
C LEU A 12 -8.58 10.76 12.99
N ILE A 13 -9.73 10.09 13.00
CA ILE A 13 -9.82 8.68 13.42
C ILE A 13 -9.09 7.77 12.42
N LEU A 14 -9.26 7.98 11.11
CA LEU A 14 -8.56 7.19 10.07
C LEU A 14 -7.04 7.37 10.15
N ASP A 15 -6.55 8.60 10.35
CA ASP A 15 -5.13 8.89 10.45
C ASP A 15 -4.51 8.20 11.71
N ALA A 16 -5.18 8.30 12.85
CA ALA A 16 -4.77 7.64 14.09
C ALA A 16 -4.81 6.10 13.96
N ALA A 17 -5.87 5.56 13.34
CA ALA A 17 -6.00 4.13 13.12
C ALA A 17 -4.93 3.61 12.15
N TYR A 18 -4.64 4.34 11.06
CA TYR A 18 -3.56 3.99 10.15
C TYR A 18 -2.21 3.91 10.87
N GLU A 19 -1.86 4.93 11.66
CA GLU A 19 -0.62 4.94 12.43
C GLU A 19 -0.54 3.76 13.41
N SER A 20 -1.60 3.48 14.16
CA SER A 20 -1.66 2.36 15.10
C SER A 20 -1.53 1.01 14.38
N PHE A 21 -2.34 0.76 13.34
CA PHE A 21 -2.32 -0.49 12.59
C PHE A 21 -0.98 -0.68 11.83
N TYR A 22 -0.43 0.40 11.28
CA TYR A 22 0.83 0.34 10.55
C TYR A 22 2.02 0.04 11.47
N GLN A 23 2.07 0.60 12.67
CA GLN A 23 3.21 0.42 13.58
C GLN A 23 3.10 -0.87 14.40
N ARG A 24 1.92 -1.21 14.88
CA ARG A 24 1.70 -2.30 15.84
C ARG A 24 1.06 -3.55 15.23
N GLY A 25 0.41 -3.43 14.10
CA GLY A 25 -0.46 -4.46 13.52
C GLY A 25 -1.90 -4.35 14.02
N PHE A 26 -2.80 -5.05 13.36
CA PHE A 26 -4.23 -5.03 13.65
C PHE A 26 -4.55 -5.65 15.02
N ALA A 27 -4.05 -6.86 15.29
CA ALA A 27 -4.36 -7.59 16.53
C ALA A 27 -3.97 -6.81 17.78
N ARG A 28 -2.80 -6.16 17.77
CA ARG A 28 -2.26 -5.44 18.94
C ARG A 28 -2.76 -4.01 19.09
N SER A 29 -3.49 -3.46 18.13
CA SER A 29 -4.07 -2.12 18.23
C SER A 29 -5.42 -2.17 18.94
N SER A 30 -5.64 -1.33 19.94
CA SER A 30 -6.93 -1.21 20.61
C SER A 30 -7.73 0.00 20.11
N VAL A 31 -9.07 -0.11 20.16
CA VAL A 31 -9.97 1.01 19.80
C VAL A 31 -9.81 2.17 20.79
N ASP A 32 -9.54 1.89 22.05
CA ASP A 32 -9.35 2.90 23.09
C ASP A 32 -8.09 3.74 22.82
N GLU A 33 -6.98 3.09 22.45
CA GLU A 33 -5.74 3.79 22.05
C GLU A 33 -5.95 4.63 20.79
N ILE A 34 -6.64 4.09 19.78
CA ILE A 34 -6.94 4.82 18.53
C ILE A 34 -7.80 6.06 18.84
N ALA A 35 -8.83 5.92 19.68
CA ALA A 35 -9.67 7.03 20.09
C ALA A 35 -8.87 8.12 20.82
N ALA A 36 -7.99 7.72 21.74
CA ALA A 36 -7.10 8.64 22.45
C ALA A 36 -6.14 9.37 21.49
N MET A 37 -5.51 8.66 20.54
CA MET A 37 -4.65 9.24 19.51
C MET A 37 -5.40 10.25 18.62
N ALA A 38 -6.64 9.94 18.27
CA ALA A 38 -7.51 10.80 17.47
C ALA A 38 -8.11 11.98 18.28
N LYS A 39 -7.89 12.01 19.60
CA LYS A 39 -8.48 12.98 20.54
C LYS A 39 -10.01 12.99 20.51
N VAL A 40 -10.61 11.81 20.42
CA VAL A 40 -12.06 11.60 20.46
C VAL A 40 -12.43 10.58 21.54
N THR A 41 -13.72 10.52 21.90
CA THR A 41 -14.21 9.43 22.77
C THR A 41 -14.40 8.14 21.96
N LYS A 42 -14.32 6.98 22.63
CA LYS A 42 -14.68 5.67 22.06
C LYS A 42 -16.08 5.68 21.43
N ARG A 43 -17.04 6.32 22.07
CA ARG A 43 -18.40 6.52 21.54
C ARG A 43 -18.39 7.30 20.23
N THR A 44 -17.60 8.37 20.14
CA THR A 44 -17.45 9.14 18.91
C THR A 44 -16.85 8.30 17.81
N LEU A 45 -15.85 7.45 18.10
CA LEU A 45 -15.26 6.54 17.12
C LEU A 45 -16.31 5.56 16.58
N TYR A 46 -17.11 4.92 17.47
CA TYR A 46 -18.16 3.98 17.05
C TYR A 46 -19.36 4.66 16.34
N ASN A 47 -19.55 5.96 16.51
CA ASN A 47 -20.51 6.71 15.70
C ASN A 47 -20.07 6.87 14.22
N HIS A 48 -18.78 6.68 13.92
CA HIS A 48 -18.20 6.75 12.58
C HIS A 48 -17.88 5.39 11.96
N PHE A 49 -17.64 4.37 12.78
CA PHE A 49 -17.20 3.04 12.35
C PHE A 49 -17.84 1.96 13.24
N ASP A 50 -18.61 1.08 12.66
CA ASP A 50 -19.41 0.07 13.39
C ASP A 50 -18.56 -0.96 14.16
N SER A 51 -17.31 -1.16 13.74
CA SER A 51 -16.39 -2.13 14.35
C SER A 51 -14.93 -1.77 14.08
N LYS A 52 -14.02 -2.43 14.79
CA LYS A 52 -12.58 -2.34 14.53
C LYS A 52 -12.23 -2.86 13.12
N ASP A 53 -12.92 -3.91 12.66
CA ASP A 53 -12.76 -4.47 11.31
C ASP A 53 -13.25 -3.49 10.24
N GLY A 54 -14.39 -2.82 10.46
CA GLY A 54 -14.91 -1.76 9.61
C GLY A 54 -13.96 -0.56 9.55
N LEU A 55 -13.36 -0.20 10.68
CA LEU A 55 -12.33 0.85 10.74
C LEU A 55 -11.08 0.44 9.92
N LEU A 56 -10.61 -0.81 10.07
CA LEU A 56 -9.48 -1.31 9.28
C LEU A 56 -9.79 -1.28 7.78
N ALA A 57 -10.96 -1.75 7.38
CA ALA A 57 -11.39 -1.70 5.99
C ALA A 57 -11.38 -0.27 5.43
N ALA A 58 -11.91 0.69 6.19
CA ALA A 58 -11.91 2.10 5.80
C ALA A 58 -10.50 2.70 5.73
N VAL A 59 -9.59 2.31 6.61
CA VAL A 59 -8.16 2.69 6.56
C VAL A 59 -7.50 2.16 5.29
N LEU A 60 -7.69 0.88 4.96
CA LEU A 60 -7.10 0.30 3.75
C LEU A 60 -7.69 0.91 2.47
N GLU A 61 -8.98 1.24 2.46
CA GLU A 61 -9.60 1.93 1.33
C GLU A 61 -8.98 3.32 1.13
N ALA A 62 -8.79 4.11 2.19
CA ALA A 62 -8.13 5.41 2.11
C ALA A 62 -6.67 5.28 1.61
N GLN A 63 -5.93 4.25 2.03
CA GLN A 63 -4.57 3.99 1.54
C GLN A 63 -4.56 3.57 0.05
N ARG A 64 -5.55 2.80 -0.39
CA ARG A 64 -5.73 2.44 -1.80
C ARG A 64 -5.96 3.67 -2.67
N GLU A 65 -6.84 4.57 -2.25
CA GLU A 65 -7.11 5.83 -2.96
C GLU A 65 -5.87 6.72 -3.06
N LEU A 66 -5.09 6.83 -1.97
CA LEU A 66 -3.81 7.56 -1.97
C LEU A 66 -2.79 6.92 -2.92
N SER A 67 -2.73 5.59 -2.98
CA SER A 67 -1.89 4.85 -3.91
C SER A 67 -2.28 5.14 -5.35
N ASN A 68 -3.57 5.08 -5.68
CA ASN A 68 -4.08 5.35 -7.02
C ASN A 68 -3.78 6.78 -7.48
N SER A 69 -3.88 7.77 -6.59
CA SER A 69 -3.51 9.16 -6.90
C SER A 69 -2.01 9.32 -7.21
N ARG A 70 -1.13 8.56 -6.55
CA ARG A 70 0.31 8.54 -6.85
C ARG A 70 0.58 7.86 -8.19
N ILE A 71 -0.07 6.72 -8.45
CA ILE A 71 0.00 5.96 -9.69
C ILE A 71 -0.31 6.87 -10.89
N GLN A 72 -1.36 7.68 -10.82
CA GLN A 72 -1.74 8.59 -11.90
C GLN A 72 -0.61 9.59 -12.23
N LYS A 73 0.03 10.17 -11.22
CA LYS A 73 1.19 11.08 -11.40
C LYS A 73 2.39 10.39 -12.05
N TYR A 74 2.62 9.11 -11.73
CA TYR A 74 3.66 8.31 -12.38
C TYR A 74 3.35 8.02 -13.85
N GLN A 75 2.09 7.73 -14.19
CA GLN A 75 1.66 7.52 -15.56
C GLN A 75 1.94 8.74 -16.44
N GLU A 76 1.61 9.93 -15.95
CA GLU A 76 1.83 11.18 -16.68
C GLU A 76 3.32 11.42 -16.96
N ARG A 77 4.19 11.04 -16.03
CA ARG A 77 5.62 11.37 -16.08
C ARG A 77 6.50 10.37 -16.85
N TYR A 78 6.14 9.09 -16.86
CA TYR A 78 7.03 8.02 -17.35
C TYR A 78 6.41 7.14 -18.46
N SER A 79 5.28 7.54 -19.02
CA SER A 79 4.63 6.81 -20.11
C SER A 79 5.56 6.75 -21.33
N GLY A 80 5.67 5.57 -21.93
CA GLY A 80 6.43 5.36 -23.17
C GLY A 80 7.90 4.95 -23.01
N ASN A 81 8.45 4.86 -21.79
CA ASN A 81 9.82 4.38 -21.56
C ASN A 81 9.87 3.38 -20.39
N ALA A 82 9.85 2.08 -20.73
CA ALA A 82 9.80 0.99 -19.76
C ALA A 82 11.04 0.93 -18.85
N GLU A 83 12.23 1.12 -19.40
CA GLU A 83 13.48 1.05 -18.60
C GLU A 83 13.56 2.19 -17.59
N ARG A 84 13.25 3.41 -18.03
CA ARG A 84 13.23 4.57 -17.14
C ARG A 84 12.14 4.42 -16.09
N PHE A 85 10.95 3.95 -16.48
CA PHE A 85 9.85 3.69 -15.55
C PHE A 85 10.27 2.71 -14.46
N VAL A 86 10.83 1.54 -14.83
CA VAL A 86 11.28 0.52 -13.88
C VAL A 86 12.42 1.03 -13.00
N SER A 87 13.39 1.76 -13.56
CA SER A 87 14.48 2.34 -12.79
C SER A 87 13.97 3.29 -11.69
N VAL A 88 13.05 4.19 -12.05
CA VAL A 88 12.45 5.14 -11.10
C VAL A 88 11.55 4.42 -10.09
N LEU A 89 10.80 3.40 -10.50
CA LEU A 89 9.96 2.61 -9.59
C LEU A 89 10.77 2.04 -8.43
N PHE A 90 11.90 1.39 -8.72
CA PHE A 90 12.75 0.79 -7.68
C PHE A 90 13.58 1.82 -6.90
N GLU A 91 13.99 2.92 -7.52
CA GLU A 91 14.63 4.04 -6.81
C GLU A 91 13.69 4.66 -5.76
N GLU A 92 12.45 4.95 -6.14
CA GLU A 92 11.43 5.47 -5.22
C GLU A 92 11.04 4.43 -4.16
N PHE A 93 11.01 3.15 -4.52
CA PHE A 93 10.77 2.06 -3.59
C PHE A 93 11.88 1.99 -2.52
N ARG A 94 13.13 2.10 -2.91
CA ARG A 94 14.28 2.17 -1.99
C ARG A 94 14.17 3.39 -1.08
N LYS A 95 14.01 4.60 -1.63
CA LYS A 95 13.82 5.83 -0.84
C LYS A 95 12.67 5.72 0.16
N TRP A 96 11.57 5.08 -0.25
CA TRP A 96 10.46 4.85 0.66
C TRP A 96 10.83 3.92 1.81
N SER A 97 11.67 2.91 1.58
CA SER A 97 12.13 1.99 2.61
C SER A 97 13.12 2.61 3.61
N GLU A 98 13.73 3.74 3.27
CA GLU A 98 14.68 4.47 4.12
C GLU A 98 13.98 5.43 5.11
N ARG A 99 12.67 5.62 4.98
CA ARG A 99 11.91 6.51 5.87
C ARG A 99 11.95 6.03 7.31
N PRO A 100 12.03 6.96 8.29
CA PRO A 100 11.95 6.60 9.70
C PRO A 100 10.71 5.75 10.00
N ARG A 101 10.88 4.73 10.85
CA ARG A 101 9.80 3.81 11.24
C ARG A 101 9.14 3.07 10.07
N TRP A 102 9.84 2.91 8.95
CA TRP A 102 9.34 2.13 7.84
C TRP A 102 9.09 0.67 8.27
N ALA A 103 7.89 0.19 8.00
CA ALA A 103 7.42 -1.14 8.40
C ALA A 103 6.83 -1.94 7.22
N GLY A 104 7.33 -1.68 6.00
CA GLY A 104 6.86 -2.36 4.79
C GLY A 104 5.54 -1.80 4.24
N SER A 105 4.92 -2.53 3.33
CA SER A 105 3.59 -2.20 2.82
C SER A 105 2.52 -2.49 3.87
N GLY A 106 1.84 -1.44 4.36
CA GLY A 106 0.76 -1.60 5.33
C GLY A 106 -0.38 -2.49 4.80
N ILE A 107 -0.75 -2.33 3.53
CA ILE A 107 -1.78 -3.16 2.88
C ILE A 107 -1.36 -4.63 2.86
N THR A 108 -0.11 -4.94 2.48
CA THR A 108 0.41 -6.31 2.44
C THR A 108 0.48 -6.91 3.84
N ARG A 109 1.06 -6.20 4.80
CA ARG A 109 1.19 -6.69 6.19
C ARG A 109 -0.16 -7.00 6.82
N LEU A 110 -1.09 -6.06 6.76
CA LEU A 110 -2.42 -6.22 7.36
C LEU A 110 -3.23 -7.32 6.66
N ALA A 111 -3.06 -7.51 5.36
CA ALA A 111 -3.67 -8.64 4.65
C ALA A 111 -3.08 -9.99 5.05
N LEU A 112 -1.77 -10.06 5.33
CA LEU A 112 -1.11 -11.28 5.82
C LEU A 112 -1.50 -11.60 7.27
N GLU A 113 -1.67 -10.60 8.12
CA GLU A 113 -2.14 -10.77 9.51
C GLU A 113 -3.56 -11.37 9.58
N LEU A 114 -4.36 -11.20 8.52
CA LEU A 114 -5.72 -11.73 8.37
C LEU A 114 -5.77 -12.95 7.41
N ALA A 115 -4.66 -13.68 7.26
CA ALA A 115 -4.55 -14.77 6.27
C ALA A 115 -5.57 -15.89 6.50
N ASP A 116 -5.92 -16.16 7.75
CA ASP A 116 -6.92 -17.13 8.20
C ASP A 116 -8.39 -16.67 8.01
N LEU A 117 -8.62 -15.41 7.64
CA LEU A 117 -9.94 -14.81 7.45
C LEU A 117 -10.19 -14.41 5.98
N PRO A 118 -10.34 -15.34 5.02
CA PRO A 118 -10.36 -15.05 3.58
C PRO A 118 -11.50 -14.13 3.14
N GLY A 119 -12.63 -14.11 3.85
CA GLY A 119 -13.79 -13.24 3.60
C GLY A 119 -13.71 -11.86 4.28
N HIS A 120 -12.68 -11.56 5.05
CA HIS A 120 -12.58 -10.30 5.77
C HIS A 120 -12.55 -9.09 4.80
N PRO A 121 -13.32 -8.02 5.04
CA PRO A 121 -13.42 -6.86 4.13
C PRO A 121 -12.05 -6.25 3.80
N ALA A 122 -11.15 -6.15 4.75
CA ALA A 122 -9.80 -5.63 4.55
C ALA A 122 -8.97 -6.47 3.55
N ARG A 123 -9.15 -7.81 3.53
CA ARG A 123 -8.51 -8.68 2.54
C ARG A 123 -9.06 -8.49 1.13
N LEU A 124 -10.35 -8.25 1.00
CA LEU A 124 -10.98 -7.95 -0.29
C LEU A 124 -10.43 -6.64 -0.87
N ILE A 125 -10.25 -5.62 -0.02
CA ILE A 125 -9.64 -4.34 -0.40
C ILE A 125 -8.19 -4.55 -0.82
N ALA A 126 -7.41 -5.31 -0.05
CA ALA A 126 -6.02 -5.62 -0.38
C ALA A 126 -5.90 -6.37 -1.72
N ARG A 127 -6.76 -7.37 -1.97
CA ARG A 127 -6.82 -8.08 -3.26
C ARG A 127 -7.10 -7.13 -4.41
N ARG A 128 -8.10 -6.26 -4.29
CA ARG A 128 -8.43 -5.25 -5.31
C ARG A 128 -7.26 -4.31 -5.56
N HIS A 129 -6.62 -3.79 -4.51
CA HIS A 129 -5.45 -2.94 -4.65
C HIS A 129 -4.30 -3.63 -5.40
N LYS A 130 -4.02 -4.91 -5.12
CA LYS A 130 -2.97 -5.66 -5.82
C LYS A 130 -3.31 -5.91 -7.29
N SER A 131 -4.59 -6.17 -7.62
CA SER A 131 -5.04 -6.28 -9.01
C SER A 131 -4.87 -4.94 -9.74
N GLU A 132 -5.35 -3.83 -9.18
CA GLU A 132 -5.21 -2.49 -9.75
C GLU A 132 -3.75 -2.10 -9.98
N MET A 133 -2.86 -2.45 -9.05
CA MET A 133 -1.41 -2.23 -9.19
C MET A 133 -0.84 -3.03 -10.36
N GLN A 134 -1.23 -4.31 -10.51
CA GLN A 134 -0.79 -5.16 -11.62
C GLN A 134 -1.30 -4.63 -12.96
N ASP A 135 -2.55 -4.20 -13.04
CA ASP A 135 -3.15 -3.63 -14.24
C ASP A 135 -2.46 -2.32 -14.64
N TRP A 136 -2.14 -1.49 -13.66
CA TRP A 136 -1.35 -0.27 -13.88
C TRP A 136 0.05 -0.57 -14.43
N LEU A 137 0.78 -1.50 -13.83
CA LEU A 137 2.10 -1.92 -14.32
C LEU A 137 2.00 -2.43 -15.75
N ALA A 138 1.00 -3.26 -16.05
CA ALA A 138 0.77 -3.77 -17.40
C ALA A 138 0.49 -2.64 -18.40
N GLY A 139 -0.34 -1.67 -18.04
CA GLY A 139 -0.64 -0.51 -18.87
C GLY A 139 0.58 0.38 -19.13
N MET A 140 1.46 0.57 -18.13
CA MET A 140 2.71 1.32 -18.31
C MET A 140 3.66 0.62 -19.28
N LEU A 141 3.84 -0.70 -19.13
CA LEU A 141 4.67 -1.51 -20.00
C LEU A 141 4.10 -1.59 -21.43
N GLN A 142 2.78 -1.70 -21.59
CA GLN A 142 2.12 -1.72 -22.89
C GLN A 142 2.31 -0.40 -23.65
N LYS A 143 2.13 0.74 -22.97
CA LYS A 143 2.38 2.08 -23.56
C LYS A 143 3.83 2.28 -24.00
N ALA A 144 4.77 1.59 -23.35
CA ALA A 144 6.18 1.59 -23.72
C ALA A 144 6.53 0.53 -24.80
N GLY A 145 5.55 -0.14 -25.40
CA GLY A 145 5.76 -1.14 -26.46
C GLY A 145 6.32 -2.48 -25.95
N THR A 146 6.28 -2.74 -24.63
CA THR A 146 6.85 -3.97 -24.06
C THR A 146 5.98 -5.18 -24.43
N ARG A 147 6.60 -6.20 -25.04
CA ARG A 147 5.91 -7.47 -25.33
C ARG A 147 5.55 -8.21 -24.05
N ARG A 148 4.42 -8.93 -24.05
CA ARG A 148 3.93 -9.71 -22.89
C ARG A 148 3.77 -8.85 -21.63
N SER A 149 3.31 -7.61 -21.79
CA SER A 149 3.21 -6.61 -20.72
C SER A 149 2.49 -7.12 -19.47
N ALA A 150 1.40 -7.90 -19.61
CA ALA A 150 0.66 -8.47 -18.48
C ALA A 150 1.49 -9.48 -17.66
N THR A 151 2.25 -10.36 -18.35
CA THR A 151 3.15 -11.32 -17.67
C THR A 151 4.28 -10.58 -16.94
N LYS A 152 4.94 -9.64 -17.64
CA LYS A 152 6.04 -8.85 -17.06
C LYS A 152 5.56 -7.95 -15.91
N ALA A 153 4.34 -7.44 -15.94
CA ALA A 153 3.74 -6.71 -14.84
C ALA A 153 3.60 -7.59 -13.58
N ARG A 154 3.17 -8.84 -13.75
CA ARG A 154 3.07 -9.81 -12.65
C ARG A 154 4.44 -10.13 -12.06
N GLU A 155 5.44 -10.32 -12.90
CA GLU A 155 6.83 -10.57 -12.49
C GLU A 155 7.41 -9.36 -11.75
N LEU A 156 7.19 -8.13 -12.24
CA LEU A 156 7.58 -6.90 -11.55
C LEU A 156 6.91 -6.76 -10.18
N GLN A 157 5.61 -7.07 -10.09
CA GLN A 157 4.90 -7.03 -8.83
C GLN A 157 5.47 -8.03 -7.82
N LEU A 158 5.82 -9.25 -8.25
CA LEU A 158 6.49 -10.24 -7.39
C LEU A 158 7.84 -9.72 -6.90
N LEU A 159 8.63 -9.06 -7.74
CA LEU A 159 9.92 -8.46 -7.34
C LEU A 159 9.74 -7.36 -6.30
N VAL A 160 8.75 -6.46 -6.48
CA VAL A 160 8.47 -5.39 -5.52
C VAL A 160 8.01 -5.95 -4.17
N GLU A 161 7.07 -6.91 -4.18
CA GLU A 161 6.56 -7.51 -2.94
C GLU A 161 7.65 -8.32 -2.24
N GLY A 162 8.39 -9.15 -2.98
CA GLY A 162 9.49 -9.95 -2.43
C GLY A 162 10.61 -9.08 -1.83
N ALA A 163 11.06 -8.07 -2.56
CA ALA A 163 12.05 -7.13 -2.05
C ALA A 163 11.56 -6.40 -0.80
N GLY A 164 10.28 -5.97 -0.77
CA GLY A 164 9.69 -5.30 0.39
C GLY A 164 9.68 -6.17 1.64
N VAL A 165 9.31 -7.44 1.50
CA VAL A 165 9.32 -8.41 2.60
C VAL A 165 10.75 -8.68 3.06
N MET A 166 11.68 -8.91 2.14
CA MET A 166 13.08 -9.19 2.47
C MET A 166 13.76 -8.01 3.16
N MET A 167 13.56 -6.77 2.67
CA MET A 167 14.05 -5.57 3.34
C MET A 167 13.50 -5.41 4.75
N LEU A 168 12.24 -5.79 4.98
CA LEU A 168 11.62 -5.72 6.31
C LEU A 168 12.20 -6.74 7.27
N ILE A 169 12.43 -7.96 6.82
CA ILE A 169 12.90 -9.07 7.65
C ILE A 169 14.39 -8.95 7.94
N SER A 170 15.20 -8.70 6.92
CA SER A 170 16.67 -8.67 7.03
C SER A 170 17.23 -7.31 7.49
N GLY A 171 16.47 -6.24 7.33
CA GLY A 171 16.98 -4.87 7.50
C GLY A 171 17.86 -4.39 6.32
N ASP A 172 18.15 -5.25 5.35
CA ASP A 172 19.03 -4.96 4.22
C ASP A 172 18.27 -4.31 3.06
N ARG A 173 18.58 -3.05 2.76
CA ARG A 173 17.95 -2.27 1.68
C ARG A 173 18.46 -2.64 0.28
N SER A 174 19.55 -3.38 0.16
CA SER A 174 20.12 -3.82 -1.14
C SER A 174 19.20 -4.77 -1.92
N TYR A 175 18.19 -5.37 -1.25
CA TYR A 175 17.14 -6.12 -1.95
C TYR A 175 16.37 -5.29 -2.97
N ALA A 176 16.23 -3.97 -2.77
CA ALA A 176 15.64 -3.09 -3.77
C ALA A 176 16.51 -3.00 -5.03
N ASP A 177 17.84 -2.92 -4.87
CA ASP A 177 18.80 -2.84 -5.99
C ASP A 177 18.88 -4.17 -6.75
N THR A 178 18.80 -5.29 -6.01
CA THR A 178 18.70 -6.64 -6.61
C THR A 178 17.44 -6.79 -7.44
N ALA A 179 16.30 -6.38 -6.90
CA ALA A 179 15.01 -6.41 -7.60
C ALA A 179 15.01 -5.49 -8.84
N ALA A 180 15.62 -4.29 -8.75
CA ALA A 180 15.80 -3.39 -9.88
C ALA A 180 16.61 -4.02 -11.01
N THR A 181 17.70 -4.72 -10.67
CA THR A 181 18.55 -5.44 -11.64
C THR A 181 17.79 -6.54 -12.34
N LEU A 182 17.04 -7.35 -11.59
CA LEU A 182 16.20 -8.43 -12.15
C LEU A 182 15.08 -7.86 -13.03
N ALA A 183 14.46 -6.77 -12.61
CA ALA A 183 13.40 -6.10 -13.37
C ALA A 183 13.91 -5.58 -14.73
N LYS A 184 15.11 -5.03 -14.79
CA LYS A 184 15.73 -4.62 -16.07
C LYS A 184 15.97 -5.81 -17.01
N ARG A 185 16.47 -6.94 -16.49
CA ARG A 185 16.64 -8.19 -17.25
C ARG A 185 15.30 -8.70 -17.82
N LEU A 186 14.23 -8.63 -17.02
CA LEU A 186 12.88 -8.98 -17.48
C LEU A 186 12.44 -8.14 -18.69
N LEU A 187 12.79 -6.86 -18.74
CA LEU A 187 12.41 -6.00 -19.86
C LEU A 187 13.17 -6.35 -21.14
N SER A 188 14.42 -6.79 -21.04
CA SER A 188 15.29 -7.15 -22.16
C SER A 188 14.99 -8.53 -22.76
N ALA A 189 14.29 -9.41 -22.04
CA ALA A 189 13.85 -10.73 -22.48
C ALA A 189 12.51 -10.66 -23.21
#